data_0e5ab090715cc2ef204528730bb83a76
#
_entry.id   0e5ab090715cc2ef204528730bb83a76
#
_cell.length_a   1.000
_cell.length_b   1.000
_cell.length_c   1.000
_cell.angle_alpha   90.00
_cell.angle_beta   90.00
_cell.angle_gamma   90.00
#
_symmetry.space_group_name_H-M   'P 1'
#
loop_
_entity.id
_entity.type
_entity.pdbx_description
1 polymer ?
#
loop_
_entity_poly.entity_id
_entity_poly.type
_entity_poly.pdbx_seq_one_letter_code
_entity_poly.pdbx_strand_id
1 'polypeptide(L)'
;MAKVIMVQGTMSNAGKSLLVAGLCRIFQQDGYRVAPFKSQNMTLNSCVTKEGLEMGRAQVMQAEAAGISPMVCMNPILLKPTNHIGSQVIVNGEVLGNMSARDYFAYKRELIPDIKRAFNKLESFADIIVIEGAGSPAEINLKENDRSEERRVGKECSV
;
A
#
# COMPACT_ATOMS: atom_id res chain seq x y z
N MET A 1 -11.98 8.76 13.65
CA MET A 1 -10.98 9.06 12.59
C MET A 1 -9.63 8.58 13.11
N ALA A 2 -8.99 7.67 12.39
CA ALA A 2 -7.68 7.15 12.76
C ALA A 2 -6.60 8.22 12.62
N LYS A 3 -5.57 8.19 13.46
CA LYS A 3 -4.36 8.98 13.24
C LYS A 3 -3.53 8.33 12.13
N VAL A 4 -2.93 9.14 11.26
CA VAL A 4 -2.21 8.65 10.09
C VAL A 4 -0.75 9.08 10.15
N ILE A 5 0.16 8.13 9.96
CA ILE A 5 1.61 8.36 9.85
C ILE A 5 2.08 7.78 8.52
N MET A 6 2.80 8.56 7.71
CA MET A 6 3.37 8.08 6.46
C MET A 6 4.89 8.03 6.52
N VAL A 7 5.45 6.87 6.19
CA VAL A 7 6.90 6.65 6.05
C VAL A 7 7.27 6.79 4.58
N GLN A 8 8.01 7.83 4.25
CA GLN A 8 8.57 8.05 2.92
C GLN A 8 10.07 7.70 2.91
N GLY A 9 10.60 7.38 1.75
CA GLY A 9 12.03 7.12 1.57
C GLY A 9 12.56 7.83 0.35
N THR A 10 13.85 8.14 0.36
CA THR A 10 14.54 8.81 -0.76
C THR A 10 14.83 7.86 -1.92
N MET A 11 14.71 6.56 -1.70
CA MET A 11 14.95 5.52 -2.71
C MET A 11 14.19 4.23 -2.41
N SER A 12 14.08 3.37 -3.41
CA SER A 12 13.64 1.98 -3.23
C SER A 12 14.62 1.23 -2.32
N ASN A 13 14.12 0.23 -1.59
CA ASN A 13 14.90 -0.58 -0.65
C ASN A 13 15.60 0.19 0.49
N ALA A 14 15.13 1.40 0.82
CA ALA A 14 15.62 2.22 1.93
C ALA A 14 15.17 1.72 3.33
N GLY A 15 14.60 0.52 3.42
CA GLY A 15 14.15 -0.05 4.70
C GLY A 15 12.77 0.41 5.17
N LYS A 16 11.99 1.11 4.33
CA LYS A 16 10.64 1.60 4.67
C LYS A 16 9.73 0.50 5.22
N SER A 17 9.68 -0.65 4.56
CA SER A 17 8.81 -1.75 4.97
C SER A 17 9.14 -2.28 6.38
N LEU A 18 10.43 -2.35 6.72
CA LEU A 18 10.86 -2.77 8.05
C LEU A 18 10.55 -1.71 9.10
N LEU A 19 10.76 -0.42 8.77
CA LEU A 19 10.41 0.67 9.67
C LEU A 19 8.92 0.74 9.95
N VAL A 20 8.08 0.56 8.92
CA VAL A 20 6.61 0.48 9.07
C VAL A 20 6.22 -0.69 9.97
N ALA A 21 6.81 -1.88 9.78
CA ALA A 21 6.58 -3.02 10.66
C ALA A 21 6.97 -2.72 12.12
N GLY A 22 8.13 -2.08 12.34
CA GLY A 22 8.58 -1.66 13.65
C GLY A 22 7.62 -0.68 14.33
N LEU A 23 7.16 0.34 13.60
CA LEU A 23 6.15 1.30 14.11
C LEU A 23 4.82 0.60 14.44
N CYS A 24 4.36 -0.29 13.56
CA CYS A 24 3.15 -1.09 13.83
C CYS A 24 3.30 -1.90 15.12
N ARG A 25 4.45 -2.52 15.36
CA ARG A 25 4.71 -3.28 16.58
C ARG A 25 4.76 -2.39 17.81
N ILE A 26 5.44 -1.25 17.75
CA ILE A 26 5.55 -0.31 18.87
C ILE A 26 4.17 0.18 19.28
N PHE A 27 3.40 0.72 18.34
CA PHE A 27 2.06 1.22 18.66
C PHE A 27 1.11 0.13 19.14
N GLN A 28 1.24 -1.10 18.63
CA GLN A 28 0.48 -2.24 19.12
C GLN A 28 0.86 -2.57 20.57
N GLN A 29 2.13 -2.53 20.93
CA GLN A 29 2.60 -2.73 22.32
C GLN A 29 2.15 -1.61 23.25
N ASP A 30 1.99 -0.39 22.73
CA ASP A 30 1.41 0.75 23.46
C ASP A 30 -0.12 0.67 23.63
N GLY A 31 -0.74 -0.41 23.12
CA GLY A 31 -2.18 -0.70 23.29
C GLY A 31 -3.09 -0.11 22.22
N TYR A 32 -2.54 0.47 21.14
CA TYR A 32 -3.36 0.97 20.02
C TYR A 32 -3.74 -0.14 19.05
N ARG A 33 -4.91 0.01 18.43
CA ARG A 33 -5.30 -0.79 17.25
C ARG A 33 -4.62 -0.18 16.04
N VAL A 34 -3.66 -0.90 15.47
CA VAL A 34 -2.83 -0.40 14.37
C VAL A 34 -3.10 -1.18 13.11
N ALA A 35 -3.11 -0.50 11.97
CA ALA A 35 -3.15 -1.13 10.66
C ALA A 35 -2.05 -0.56 9.74
N PRO A 36 -1.29 -1.41 9.02
CA PRO A 36 -0.42 -0.96 7.95
C PRO A 36 -1.23 -0.66 6.70
N PHE A 37 -0.74 0.24 5.86
CA PHE A 37 -1.33 0.52 4.55
C PHE A 37 -0.25 0.85 3.52
N LYS A 38 -0.39 0.28 2.33
CA LYS A 38 0.36 0.66 1.14
C LYS A 38 -0.56 0.58 -0.06
N SER A 39 -0.93 1.72 -0.60
CA SER A 39 -1.95 1.80 -1.66
C SER A 39 -1.56 0.97 -2.88
N GLN A 40 -0.29 1.01 -3.27
CA GLN A 40 0.25 0.26 -4.40
C GLN A 40 1.59 -0.37 -4.03
N ASN A 41 1.75 -1.65 -4.34
CA ASN A 41 3.04 -2.35 -4.23
C ASN A 41 3.42 -2.96 -5.57
N MET A 42 4.70 -2.88 -5.93
CA MET A 42 5.25 -3.56 -7.10
C MET A 42 6.24 -4.62 -6.63
N THR A 43 5.86 -5.88 -6.72
CA THR A 43 6.69 -7.00 -6.24
C THR A 43 6.23 -8.33 -6.83
N LEU A 44 7.15 -9.27 -6.97
CA LEU A 44 6.86 -10.68 -7.23
C LEU A 44 6.59 -11.46 -5.93
N ASN A 45 6.99 -10.91 -4.77
CA ASN A 45 6.75 -11.53 -3.47
C ASN A 45 5.35 -11.21 -2.97
N SER A 46 4.44 -12.13 -3.15
CA SER A 46 3.06 -12.04 -2.69
C SER A 46 2.70 -13.20 -1.74
N CYS A 47 1.59 -13.03 -1.07
CA CYS A 47 0.93 -14.04 -0.26
C CYS A 47 -0.55 -14.06 -0.57
N VAL A 48 -1.15 -15.23 -0.39
CA VAL A 48 -2.60 -15.41 -0.46
C VAL A 48 -3.15 -15.35 0.98
N THR A 49 -4.16 -14.53 1.21
CA THR A 49 -4.87 -14.43 2.50
C THR A 49 -5.74 -15.66 2.73
N LYS A 50 -6.32 -15.77 3.93
CA LYS A 50 -7.25 -16.87 4.25
C LYS A 50 -8.49 -16.89 3.36
N GLU A 51 -8.87 -15.73 2.80
CA GLU A 51 -9.99 -15.56 1.89
C GLU A 51 -9.64 -15.93 0.44
N GLY A 52 -8.41 -16.36 0.16
CA GLY A 52 -7.95 -16.70 -1.19
C GLY A 52 -7.52 -15.49 -2.03
N LEU A 53 -7.36 -14.32 -1.40
CA LEU A 53 -7.03 -13.05 -2.06
C LEU A 53 -5.53 -12.74 -1.97
N GLU A 54 -4.97 -12.13 -3.00
CA GLU A 54 -3.53 -11.92 -3.10
C GLU A 54 -3.11 -10.50 -2.65
N MET A 55 -2.04 -10.41 -1.86
CA MET A 55 -1.45 -9.15 -1.41
C MET A 55 0.08 -9.23 -1.29
N GLY A 56 0.76 -8.10 -1.18
CA GLY A 56 2.21 -8.02 -1.02
C GLY A 56 2.70 -8.64 0.29
N ARG A 57 3.77 -9.45 0.23
CA ARG A 57 4.36 -10.13 1.40
C ARG A 57 4.82 -9.15 2.48
N ALA A 58 5.33 -7.98 2.10
CA ALA A 58 5.76 -6.97 3.06
C ALA A 58 4.59 -6.48 3.94
N GLN A 59 3.40 -6.31 3.36
CA GLN A 59 2.21 -5.89 4.12
C GLN A 59 1.66 -7.00 5.01
N VAL A 60 1.87 -8.27 4.64
CA VAL A 60 1.59 -9.41 5.53
C VAL A 60 2.46 -9.33 6.79
N MET A 61 3.77 -9.15 6.63
CA MET A 61 4.70 -8.98 7.75
C MET A 61 4.33 -7.77 8.64
N GLN A 62 3.90 -6.67 8.03
CA GLN A 62 3.46 -5.48 8.76
C GLN A 62 2.16 -5.72 9.55
N ALA A 63 1.22 -6.48 8.98
CA ALA A 63 0.00 -6.89 9.67
C ALA A 63 0.31 -7.82 10.87
N GLU A 64 1.20 -8.79 10.69
CA GLU A 64 1.69 -9.67 11.76
C GLU A 64 2.37 -8.86 12.88
N ALA A 65 3.17 -7.84 12.53
CA ALA A 65 3.78 -6.94 13.50
C ALA A 65 2.74 -6.11 14.28
N ALA A 66 1.66 -5.71 13.61
CA ALA A 66 0.51 -5.03 14.21
C ALA A 66 -0.40 -5.96 15.04
N GLY A 67 -0.14 -7.27 15.03
CA GLY A 67 -0.94 -8.27 15.76
C GLY A 67 -2.33 -8.54 15.15
N ILE A 68 -2.52 -8.26 13.87
CA ILE A 68 -3.78 -8.44 13.15
C ILE A 68 -3.62 -9.37 11.94
N SER A 69 -4.71 -10.01 11.55
CA SER A 69 -4.72 -10.84 10.33
C SER A 69 -4.50 -9.98 9.08
N PRO A 70 -3.67 -10.44 8.13
CA PRO A 70 -3.50 -9.76 6.85
C PRO A 70 -4.82 -9.64 6.10
N MET A 71 -5.11 -8.45 5.58
CA MET A 71 -6.29 -8.15 4.79
C MET A 71 -5.88 -7.40 3.51
N VAL A 72 -6.48 -7.72 2.38
CA VAL A 72 -6.13 -7.10 1.09
C VAL A 72 -6.33 -5.59 1.06
N CYS A 73 -7.21 -5.04 1.90
CA CYS A 73 -7.35 -3.60 2.05
C CYS A 73 -6.10 -2.89 2.59
N MET A 74 -5.13 -3.63 3.14
CA MET A 74 -3.82 -3.09 3.52
C MET A 74 -2.91 -2.85 2.31
N ASN A 75 -3.18 -3.53 1.18
CA ASN A 75 -2.48 -3.38 -0.09
C ASN A 75 -3.46 -3.60 -1.26
N PRO A 76 -4.34 -2.64 -1.54
CA PRO A 76 -5.41 -2.81 -2.52
C PRO A 76 -4.91 -2.99 -3.96
N ILE A 77 -3.74 -2.42 -4.31
CA ILE A 77 -3.17 -2.55 -5.65
C ILE A 77 -1.82 -3.26 -5.56
N LEU A 78 -1.71 -4.39 -6.24
CA LEU A 78 -0.47 -5.13 -6.38
C LEU A 78 -0.12 -5.27 -7.86
N LEU A 79 1.10 -4.88 -8.21
CA LEU A 79 1.67 -5.02 -9.55
C LEU A 79 2.73 -6.11 -9.52
N LYS A 80 2.55 -7.14 -10.31
CA LYS A 80 3.56 -8.20 -10.52
C LYS A 80 4.21 -8.00 -11.87
N PRO A 81 5.48 -7.52 -11.93
CA PRO A 81 6.18 -7.36 -13.19
C PRO A 81 6.17 -8.65 -14.00
N THR A 82 5.81 -8.56 -15.27
CA THR A 82 5.89 -9.64 -16.24
C THR A 82 7.04 -9.40 -17.23
N ASN A 83 7.49 -10.43 -17.92
CA ASN A 83 8.62 -10.32 -18.84
C ASN A 83 8.43 -9.19 -19.86
N HIS A 84 9.31 -8.22 -19.85
CA HIS A 84 9.63 -7.18 -20.84
C HIS A 84 8.59 -6.07 -21.12
N ILE A 85 7.29 -6.20 -20.91
CA ILE A 85 6.34 -5.24 -21.47
C ILE A 85 5.30 -4.69 -20.47
N GLY A 86 5.21 -5.22 -19.24
CA GLY A 86 4.16 -4.74 -18.33
C GLY A 86 4.11 -5.46 -17.00
N SER A 87 2.95 -5.36 -16.36
CA SER A 87 2.67 -6.00 -15.08
C SER A 87 1.31 -6.66 -15.10
N GLN A 88 1.18 -7.78 -14.39
CA GLN A 88 -0.11 -8.27 -13.97
C GLN A 88 -0.62 -7.33 -12.87
N VAL A 89 -1.79 -6.77 -13.09
CA VAL A 89 -2.47 -5.85 -12.17
C VAL A 89 -3.45 -6.64 -11.32
N ILE A 90 -3.29 -6.56 -10.02
CA ILE A 90 -4.17 -7.20 -9.04
C ILE A 90 -4.83 -6.08 -8.23
N VAL A 91 -6.16 -6.09 -8.16
CA VAL A 91 -6.96 -5.09 -7.46
C VAL A 91 -7.77 -5.78 -6.38
N ASN A 92 -7.65 -5.34 -5.14
CA ASN A 92 -8.32 -5.94 -3.98
C ASN A 92 -8.13 -7.46 -3.87
N GLY A 93 -6.95 -7.95 -4.29
CA GLY A 93 -6.56 -9.36 -4.23
C GLY A 93 -6.96 -10.21 -5.42
N GLU A 94 -7.67 -9.66 -6.41
CA GLU A 94 -8.11 -10.36 -7.62
C GLU A 94 -7.39 -9.85 -8.86
N VAL A 95 -7.07 -10.75 -9.78
CA VAL A 95 -6.39 -10.41 -11.03
C VAL A 95 -7.32 -9.62 -11.93
N LEU A 96 -6.98 -8.37 -12.21
CA LEU A 96 -7.68 -7.53 -13.19
C LEU A 96 -7.23 -7.87 -14.63
N GLY A 97 -5.93 -8.10 -14.83
CA GLY A 97 -5.35 -8.42 -16.13
C GLY A 97 -3.89 -8.02 -16.25
N ASN A 98 -3.34 -8.21 -17.44
CA ASN A 98 -1.99 -7.74 -17.78
C ASN A 98 -2.08 -6.38 -18.47
N MET A 99 -1.27 -5.43 -18.05
CA MET A 99 -1.23 -4.09 -18.64
C MET A 99 0.20 -3.69 -18.95
N SER A 100 0.40 -2.98 -20.05
CA SER A 100 1.65 -2.25 -20.28
C SER A 100 1.80 -1.12 -19.24
N ALA A 101 3.04 -0.64 -19.03
CA ALA A 101 3.26 0.51 -18.15
C ALA A 101 2.45 1.74 -18.58
N ARG A 102 2.30 1.95 -19.90
CA ARG A 102 1.52 3.06 -20.48
C ARG A 102 0.03 2.91 -20.16
N ASP A 103 -0.52 1.72 -20.38
CA ASP A 103 -1.95 1.46 -20.14
C ASP A 103 -2.28 1.55 -18.65
N TYR A 104 -1.43 1.00 -17.80
CA TYR A 104 -1.58 1.12 -16.35
C TYR A 104 -1.53 2.58 -15.91
N PHE A 105 -0.62 3.39 -16.46
CA PHE A 105 -0.51 4.80 -16.12
C PHE A 105 -1.79 5.59 -16.49
N ALA A 106 -2.42 5.26 -17.61
CA ALA A 106 -3.71 5.83 -17.96
C ALA A 106 -4.85 5.36 -17.03
N TYR A 107 -4.83 4.07 -16.69
CA TYR A 107 -5.88 3.42 -15.90
C TYR A 107 -5.79 3.70 -14.38
N LYS A 108 -4.63 4.00 -13.84
CA LYS A 108 -4.42 4.12 -12.38
C LYS A 108 -5.36 5.11 -11.68
N ARG A 109 -5.88 6.11 -12.40
CA ARG A 109 -6.84 7.07 -11.84
C ARG A 109 -8.18 6.42 -11.51
N GLU A 110 -8.57 5.42 -12.28
CA GLU A 110 -9.80 4.65 -12.07
C GLU A 110 -9.73 3.79 -10.78
N LEU A 111 -8.51 3.54 -10.28
CA LEU A 111 -8.27 2.77 -9.06
C LEU A 111 -8.37 3.61 -7.77
N ILE A 112 -8.47 4.94 -7.88
CA ILE A 112 -8.58 5.83 -6.70
C ILE A 112 -9.76 5.45 -5.80
N PRO A 113 -10.97 5.17 -6.33
CA PRO A 113 -12.09 4.74 -5.49
C PRO A 113 -11.81 3.45 -4.71
N ASP A 114 -11.08 2.49 -5.33
CA ASP A 114 -10.70 1.23 -4.66
C ASP A 114 -9.75 1.48 -3.50
N ILE A 115 -8.74 2.33 -3.72
CA ILE A 115 -7.77 2.73 -2.71
C ILE A 115 -8.48 3.42 -1.54
N LYS A 116 -9.40 4.35 -1.82
CA LYS A 116 -10.17 5.05 -0.78
C LYS A 116 -11.07 4.09 0.01
N ARG A 117 -11.77 3.17 -0.66
CA ARG A 117 -12.58 2.15 0.04
C ARG A 117 -11.72 1.27 0.94
N ALA A 118 -10.57 0.85 0.47
CA ALA A 118 -9.63 0.04 1.24
C ALA A 118 -9.12 0.80 2.48
N PHE A 119 -8.74 2.06 2.32
CA PHE A 119 -8.31 2.92 3.42
C PHE A 119 -9.42 3.14 4.45
N ASN A 120 -10.63 3.51 4.01
CA ASN A 120 -11.78 3.72 4.88
C ASN A 120 -12.15 2.46 5.68
N LYS A 121 -11.96 1.28 5.09
CA LYS A 121 -12.14 0.01 5.79
C LYS A 121 -11.16 -0.12 6.96
N LEU A 122 -9.90 0.25 6.79
CA LEU A 122 -8.91 0.25 7.87
C LEU A 122 -9.25 1.32 8.93
N GLU A 123 -9.66 2.50 8.50
CA GLU A 123 -10.04 3.60 9.39
C GLU A 123 -11.22 3.26 10.30
N SER A 124 -12.11 2.35 9.87
CA SER A 124 -13.27 1.96 10.67
C SER A 124 -12.93 1.18 11.96
N PHE A 125 -11.74 0.57 12.04
CA PHE A 125 -11.36 -0.22 13.20
C PHE A 125 -10.01 0.15 13.81
N ALA A 126 -9.11 0.83 13.07
CA ALA A 126 -7.79 1.21 13.56
C ALA A 126 -7.81 2.56 14.26
N ASP A 127 -6.99 2.69 15.30
CA ASP A 127 -6.71 3.98 15.96
C ASP A 127 -5.57 4.72 15.27
N ILE A 128 -4.62 3.92 14.70
CA ILE A 128 -3.46 4.44 13.96
C ILE A 128 -3.31 3.65 12.65
N ILE A 129 -3.12 4.36 11.55
CA ILE A 129 -2.76 3.76 10.26
C ILE A 129 -1.33 4.20 9.91
N VAL A 130 -0.44 3.23 9.70
CA VAL A 130 0.94 3.46 9.29
C VAL A 130 1.05 3.19 7.79
N ILE A 131 1.26 4.25 7.01
CA ILE A 131 1.33 4.19 5.55
C ILE A 131 2.79 4.01 5.12
N GLU A 132 3.05 3.03 4.26
CA GLU A 132 4.30 2.91 3.52
C GLU A 132 4.18 3.64 2.18
N GLY A 133 4.96 4.69 1.98
CA GLY A 133 5.00 5.41 0.71
C GLY A 133 5.61 4.56 -0.41
N ALA A 134 5.05 4.67 -1.61
CA ALA A 134 5.58 4.05 -2.82
C ALA A 134 6.58 4.98 -3.52
N GLY A 135 7.68 4.41 -4.02
CA GLY A 135 8.70 5.18 -4.75
C GLY A 135 9.49 6.17 -3.87
N SER A 136 10.04 7.18 -4.51
CA SER A 136 10.82 8.24 -3.87
C SER A 136 10.22 9.61 -4.20
N PRO A 137 9.95 10.46 -3.19
CA PRO A 137 9.55 11.84 -3.43
C PRO A 137 10.69 12.69 -4.04
N ALA A 138 11.92 12.17 -4.09
CA ALA A 138 13.09 12.83 -4.66
C ALA A 138 13.33 12.50 -6.14
N GLU A 139 12.61 11.55 -6.72
CA GLU A 139 12.72 11.21 -8.14
C GLU A 139 12.08 12.32 -8.99
N ILE A 140 12.93 13.20 -9.52
CA ILE A 140 12.53 14.41 -10.26
C ILE A 140 11.76 14.07 -11.54
N ASN A 141 12.07 12.95 -12.19
CA ASN A 141 11.49 12.51 -13.45
C ASN A 141 10.00 12.18 -13.37
N LEU A 142 9.49 11.98 -12.17
CA LEU A 142 8.10 11.60 -11.90
C LEU A 142 7.26 12.78 -11.40
N LYS A 143 7.88 13.97 -11.16
CA LYS A 143 7.22 15.10 -10.48
C LYS A 143 5.97 15.65 -11.16
N GLU A 144 5.91 15.66 -12.48
CA GLU A 144 4.75 16.23 -13.20
C GLU A 144 3.57 15.26 -13.25
N ASN A 145 3.84 13.96 -13.21
CA ASN A 145 2.83 12.91 -13.36
C ASN A 145 2.70 11.98 -12.14
N ASP A 146 3.68 12.00 -11.24
CA ASP A 146 3.67 11.26 -9.99
C ASP A 146 3.12 12.14 -8.86
N ARG A 147 1.88 12.50 -9.00
CA ARG A 147 1.05 12.76 -7.82
C ARG A 147 0.70 11.38 -7.28
N SER A 148 1.64 10.76 -6.56
CA SER A 148 1.40 9.47 -5.93
C SER A 148 0.07 9.56 -5.21
N GLU A 149 -0.83 8.67 -5.52
CA GLU A 149 -2.19 8.57 -4.94
C GLU A 149 -2.10 8.56 -3.42
N GLU A 150 -1.01 8.06 -2.87
CA GLU A 150 -0.65 8.07 -1.46
C GLU A 150 -0.48 9.49 -0.88
N ARG A 151 0.10 10.42 -1.64
CA ARG A 151 0.13 11.84 -1.26
C ARG A 151 -1.27 12.46 -1.22
N ARG A 152 -2.14 12.02 -2.11
CA ARG A 152 -3.53 12.48 -2.15
C ARG A 152 -4.32 11.95 -0.96
N VAL A 153 -4.22 10.65 -0.70
CA VAL A 153 -4.85 10.01 0.46
C VAL A 153 -4.31 10.63 1.76
N GLY A 154 -2.99 10.81 1.89
CA GLY A 154 -2.39 11.44 3.07
C GLY A 154 -2.77 12.92 3.26
N LYS A 155 -2.97 13.68 2.18
CA LYS A 155 -3.44 15.09 2.25
C LYS A 155 -4.93 15.21 2.54
N GLU A 156 -5.76 14.32 2.03
CA GLU A 156 -7.20 14.30 2.27
C GLU A 156 -7.54 13.77 3.67
N CYS A 157 -6.63 13.01 4.31
CA CYS A 157 -6.78 12.55 5.70
C CYS A 157 -6.19 13.53 6.74
N SER A 158 -5.55 14.62 6.31
CA SER A 158 -4.91 15.60 7.20
C SER A 158 -5.72 16.91 7.36
N VAL A 159 -7.04 16.85 7.17
CA VAL A 159 -7.97 17.97 7.44
C VAL A 159 -8.83 17.65 8.64
#